data_b0c2aae39d39aa61ec746dbc97ce29a7
#
_entry.id   b0c2aae39d39aa61ec746dbc97ce29a7
#
_cell.length_a   1.000
_cell.length_b   1.000
_cell.length_c   1.000
_cell.angle_alpha   90.00
_cell.angle_beta   90.00
_cell.angle_gamma   90.00
#
_symmetry.space_group_name_H-M   'P 1'
#
loop_
_entity.id
_entity.type
_entity.pdbx_description
1 polymer ?
#
loop_
_entity_poly.entity_id
_entity_poly.type
_entity_poly.pdbx_seq_one_letter_code
_entity_poly.pdbx_strand_id
1 'polypeptide(L)' 'MKHWDRELNTGGLLCPLPVLKARKALKEMKTGDILKLHVDDPAGIVDVPYYCNETNNKIIETTI' A
#
# COMPACT_ATOMS: atom_id res chain seq x y z
N MET A 1 -11.14 12.47 11.99
CA MET A 1 -9.93 11.90 12.60
C MET A 1 -9.27 10.94 11.62
N LYS A 2 -7.96 11.07 11.43
CA LYS A 2 -7.25 10.21 10.50
C LYS A 2 -6.98 8.85 11.15
N HIS A 3 -7.23 7.78 10.38
CA HIS A 3 -6.90 6.42 10.80
C HIS A 3 -5.60 5.94 10.17
N TRP A 4 -4.86 6.84 9.50
CA TRP A 4 -3.61 6.53 8.83
C TRP A 4 -2.60 7.64 9.06
N ASP A 5 -1.31 7.29 8.95
CA ASP A 5 -0.23 8.23 9.17
C ASP A 5 0.25 8.89 7.88
N ARG A 6 0.05 8.20 6.75
CA ARG A 6 0.44 8.69 5.44
C ARG A 6 -0.52 8.16 4.39
N GLU A 7 -0.80 8.97 3.39
CA GLU A 7 -1.67 8.61 2.28
C GLU A 7 -0.89 8.70 0.98
N LEU A 8 -1.01 7.68 0.12
CA LEU A 8 -0.31 7.61 -1.14
C LEU A 8 -1.30 7.24 -2.24
N ASN A 9 -1.38 8.08 -3.27
CA ASN A 9 -2.25 7.84 -4.41
C ASN A 9 -1.42 7.31 -5.58
N THR A 10 -1.68 6.08 -6.00
CA THR A 10 -1.04 5.46 -7.15
C THR A 10 -2.03 5.25 -8.30
N GLY A 11 -3.10 6.04 -8.33
CA GLY A 11 -4.05 6.03 -9.43
C GLY A 11 -3.36 6.30 -10.76
N GLY A 12 -3.73 5.54 -11.77
CA GLY A 12 -3.13 5.65 -13.11
C GLY A 12 -1.83 4.88 -13.29
N LEU A 13 -1.25 4.35 -12.21
CA LEU A 13 -0.03 3.55 -12.30
C LEU A 13 -0.37 2.07 -12.42
N LEU A 14 0.41 1.38 -13.24
CA LEU A 14 0.24 -0.05 -13.48
C LEU A 14 1.32 -0.85 -12.76
N CYS A 15 1.04 -2.12 -12.50
CA CYS A 15 1.98 -3.06 -11.93
C CYS A 15 3.33 -3.00 -12.67
N PRO A 16 4.48 -2.94 -11.95
CA PRO A 16 4.63 -3.08 -10.50
C PRO A 16 4.72 -1.74 -9.75
N LEU A 17 4.38 -0.61 -10.38
CA LEU A 17 4.63 0.72 -9.83
C LEU A 17 3.88 1.00 -8.50
N PRO A 18 2.60 0.62 -8.33
CA PRO A 18 1.94 0.86 -7.05
C PRO A 18 2.67 0.23 -5.86
N VAL A 19 3.09 -1.02 -6.01
CA VAL A 19 3.81 -1.73 -4.95
C VAL A 19 5.17 -1.09 -4.69
N LEU A 20 5.89 -0.70 -5.74
CA LEU A 20 7.19 -0.05 -5.59
C LEU A 20 7.07 1.29 -4.87
N LYS A 21 6.04 2.07 -5.19
CA LYS A 21 5.78 3.33 -4.50
C LYS A 21 5.42 3.11 -3.04
N ALA A 22 4.59 2.10 -2.75
CA ALA A 22 4.23 1.75 -1.39
C ALA A 22 5.46 1.31 -0.59
N ARG A 23 6.33 0.51 -1.19
CA ARG A 23 7.57 0.07 -0.56
C ARG A 23 8.43 1.26 -0.13
N LYS A 24 8.60 2.23 -1.03
CA LYS A 24 9.38 3.44 -0.72
C LYS A 24 8.75 4.20 0.44
N ALA A 25 7.44 4.39 0.42
CA ALA A 25 6.74 5.11 1.48
C ALA A 25 6.89 4.40 2.81
N LEU A 26 6.71 3.08 2.84
CA LEU A 26 6.81 2.30 4.08
C LEU A 26 8.21 2.33 4.69
N LYS A 27 9.25 2.41 3.86
CA LYS A 27 10.62 2.53 4.34
C LYS A 27 10.87 3.85 5.09
N GLU A 28 10.12 4.87 4.76
CA GLU A 28 10.22 6.19 5.39
C GLU A 28 9.32 6.30 6.63
N MET A 29 8.53 5.27 6.90
CA MET A 29 7.58 5.26 8.01
C MET A 29 8.11 4.40 9.15
N LYS A 30 7.54 4.61 10.35
CA LYS A 30 7.96 3.87 11.54
C LYS A 30 7.12 2.62 11.71
N THR A 31 7.65 1.66 12.46
CA THR A 31 6.88 0.47 12.83
C THR A 31 5.61 0.88 13.58
N GLY A 32 4.48 0.35 13.16
CA GLY A 32 3.20 0.70 13.72
C GLY A 32 2.45 1.80 12.96
N ASP A 33 3.14 2.50 12.06
CA ASP A 33 2.50 3.49 11.22
C ASP A 33 1.59 2.82 10.17
N ILE A 34 0.56 3.54 9.77
CA ILE A 34 -0.43 3.04 8.81
C ILE A 34 -0.33 3.86 7.53
N LEU A 35 -0.21 3.16 6.41
CA LEU A 35 -0.22 3.75 5.08
C LEU A 35 -1.57 3.49 4.41
N LYS A 36 -2.22 4.56 3.96
CA LYS A 36 -3.41 4.45 3.12
C LYS A 36 -2.99 4.51 1.67
N LEU A 37 -3.19 3.42 0.95
CA LEU A 37 -2.76 3.28 -0.44
C LEU A 37 -3.96 3.22 -1.37
N HIS A 38 -3.99 4.12 -2.36
CA HIS A 38 -5.00 4.11 -3.42
C HIS A 38 -4.40 3.46 -4.66
N VAL A 39 -5.02 2.39 -5.13
CA VAL A 39 -4.59 1.63 -6.31
C VAL A 39 -5.79 1.39 -7.20
N ASP A 40 -5.68 1.71 -8.47
CA ASP A 40 -6.76 1.45 -9.43
C ASP A 40 -6.39 0.37 -10.46
N ASP A 41 -5.18 -0.16 -10.42
CA ASP A 41 -4.79 -1.30 -11.26
C ASP A 41 -5.43 -2.58 -10.70
N PRO A 42 -6.20 -3.34 -11.51
CA PRO A 42 -6.80 -4.60 -11.06
C PRO A 42 -5.80 -5.59 -10.47
N ALA A 43 -4.55 -5.58 -10.95
CA ALA A 43 -3.50 -6.45 -10.41
C ALA A 43 -3.19 -6.14 -8.95
N GLY A 44 -3.52 -4.94 -8.46
CA GLY A 44 -3.30 -4.56 -7.06
C GLY A 44 -4.04 -5.44 -6.08
N ILE A 45 -5.17 -6.04 -6.50
CA ILE A 45 -5.95 -6.94 -5.66
C ILE A 45 -5.09 -8.14 -5.23
N VAL A 46 -4.18 -8.58 -6.08
CA VAL A 46 -3.28 -9.70 -5.83
C VAL A 46 -1.91 -9.21 -5.34
N ASP A 47 -1.37 -8.19 -6.02
CA ASP A 47 0.01 -7.75 -5.78
C ASP A 47 0.20 -7.13 -4.40
N VAL A 48 -0.76 -6.34 -3.92
CA VAL A 48 -0.62 -5.65 -2.63
C VAL A 48 -0.66 -6.64 -1.47
N PRO A 49 -1.64 -7.57 -1.39
CA PRO A 49 -1.63 -8.59 -0.34
C PRO A 49 -0.37 -9.46 -0.38
N TYR A 50 0.08 -9.84 -1.58
CA TYR A 50 1.30 -10.62 -1.73
C TYR A 50 2.51 -9.89 -1.15
N TYR A 51 2.69 -8.62 -1.52
CA TYR A 51 3.77 -7.80 -1.03
C TYR A 51 3.72 -7.66 0.50
N CYS A 52 2.55 -7.40 1.06
CA CYS A 52 2.39 -7.24 2.50
C CYS A 52 2.75 -8.53 3.25
N ASN A 53 2.37 -9.68 2.70
CA ASN A 53 2.69 -10.96 3.30
C ASN A 53 4.21 -11.22 3.28
N GLU A 54 4.88 -10.89 2.17
CA GLU A 54 6.32 -11.10 2.03
C GLU A 54 7.15 -10.18 2.92
N THR A 55 6.62 -9.02 3.27
CA THR A 55 7.37 -8.00 4.03
C THR A 55 6.90 -7.85 5.47
N ASN A 56 6.06 -8.76 5.96
CA ASN A 56 5.49 -8.69 7.30
C ASN A 56 4.67 -7.43 7.57
N ASN A 57 4.16 -6.80 6.53
CA ASN A 57 3.19 -5.73 6.66
C ASN A 57 1.79 -6.34 6.71
N LYS A 58 0.92 -5.73 7.49
CA LYS A 58 -0.43 -6.26 7.69
C LYS A 58 -1.45 -5.37 7.00
N ILE A 59 -2.37 -6.00 6.26
CA ILE A 59 -3.50 -5.28 5.69
C ILE A 59 -4.58 -5.18 6.77
N ILE A 60 -4.97 -3.94 7.08
CA ILE A 60 -5.98 -3.67 8.09
C ILE A 60 -7.36 -3.63 7.44
N GLU A 61 -7.47 -3.00 6.28
CA GLU A 61 -8.74 -2.83 5.59
C GLU A 61 -8.52 -2.73 4.08
N THR A 62 -9.43 -3.33 3.33
CA THR A 62 -9.46 -3.23 1.87
C THR A 62 -10.87 -2.84 1.43
N THR A 63 -10.94 -1.79 0.60
CA THR A 63 -12.22 -1.34 0.02
C THR A 63 -12.11 -1.42 -1.50
N ILE A 64 -13.09 -2.07 -2.13
CA ILE A 64 -13.13 -2.25 -3.58
C ILE A 64 -14.27 -1.42 -4.17
#